data_a097f680df83d0598fba64602aec3c31
#
_entry.id   a097f680df83d0598fba64602aec3c31
#
_cell.length_a   1.000
_cell.length_b   1.000
_cell.length_c   1.000
_cell.angle_alpha   90.00
_cell.angle_beta   90.00
_cell.angle_gamma   90.00
#
_symmetry.space_group_name_H-M   'P 1'
#
loop_
_entity.id
_entity.type
_entity.pdbx_description
1 polymer ?
#
loop_
_entity_poly.entity_id
_entity_poly.type
_entity_poly.pdbx_seq_one_letter_code
_entity_poly.pdbx_strand_id
1 'polypeptide(L)'
;SAAEEIAQEETSEIYQNEIKTIYTEAYQDEVETQIEEEKSSGAYTEDNMLIKENPYGTNTLSLYVYFTTQEPVSVSYNVSVPDLSIGDFSQTPEGEGRFDTEHEFQVMGLIPEECNTITFTLTKEDGSVEIYSYVHEMGELSGKEEIQLKQTEAAEGSETVLDGLYVVLGNDSDEEDFMYYYDNSGVLRGEIPLIGYRSHRLLFRDDCMYYSISESKIAAVNHLGKAEKIYDTGTYSLHHDYVFDDDGNLLVLATDTESDSVEDQIIQINTQTGEVSCVLDLGELFSDYKEECTENEDGELDWIHINTIQWIGDDAVLLSSRETSTILMIEDIYDTPQITYMIGEESFWEGTGYEELLLEKDESAGTFSNTGGQHSVTYVQDDSLNAGEYYLYLFNNNFGVSKSKPAYDWEQIEGIETSMKEGEESYYYKYKVNENNGTYSLIQSFKVPYSAYVSSAQEYKGNIIIDSGMQGIIFR
;
A
#
# COMPACT_ATOMS: atom_id res chain seq x y z
N SER A 1 24.81 3.21 27.70
CA SER A 1 25.22 4.41 28.47
C SER A 1 24.84 5.68 27.71
N ALA A 2 24.75 6.83 28.39
CA ALA A 2 24.41 8.10 27.72
C ALA A 2 25.32 8.44 26.52
N ALA A 3 26.56 7.98 26.51
CA ALA A 3 27.47 8.16 25.37
C ALA A 3 27.11 7.21 24.20
N GLU A 4 26.62 6.02 24.48
CA GLU A 4 26.14 5.08 23.46
C GLU A 4 24.80 5.56 22.89
N GLU A 5 23.90 6.09 23.70
CA GLU A 5 22.65 6.71 23.26
C GLU A 5 22.91 7.90 22.33
N ILE A 6 23.80 8.83 22.73
CA ILE A 6 24.17 10.00 21.90
C ILE A 6 24.81 9.54 20.58
N ALA A 7 25.70 8.55 20.59
CA ALA A 7 26.31 8.04 19.36
C ALA A 7 25.30 7.34 18.46
N GLN A 8 24.28 6.71 19.02
CA GLN A 8 23.19 6.09 18.28
C GLN A 8 22.26 7.13 17.66
N GLU A 9 21.90 8.18 18.40
CA GLU A 9 21.13 9.32 17.89
C GLU A 9 21.86 10.04 16.74
N GLU A 10 23.17 10.33 16.89
CA GLU A 10 23.97 10.96 15.83
C GLU A 10 24.05 10.08 14.56
N THR A 11 24.14 8.75 14.72
CA THR A 11 24.20 7.82 13.60
C THR A 11 22.83 7.76 12.88
N SER A 12 21.74 7.71 13.62
CA SER A 12 20.38 7.72 13.09
C SER A 12 20.10 9.01 12.30
N GLU A 13 20.49 10.19 12.83
CA GLU A 13 20.31 11.46 12.13
C GLU A 13 21.10 11.52 10.81
N ILE A 14 22.34 11.03 10.79
CA ILE A 14 23.14 10.93 9.56
C ILE A 14 22.48 10.04 8.53
N TYR A 15 21.98 8.86 8.94
CA TYR A 15 21.32 7.91 8.04
C TYR A 15 20.01 8.48 7.46
N GLN A 16 19.17 9.13 8.26
CA GLN A 16 17.97 9.80 7.78
C GLN A 16 18.27 10.90 6.75
N ASN A 17 19.36 11.66 6.95
CA ASN A 17 19.81 12.66 5.98
C ASN A 17 20.28 12.02 4.68
N GLU A 18 20.92 10.85 4.73
CA GLU A 18 21.27 10.07 3.53
C GLU A 18 20.04 9.61 2.76
N ILE A 19 19.00 9.10 3.44
CA ILE A 19 17.74 8.69 2.82
C ILE A 19 17.07 9.89 2.12
N LYS A 20 17.02 11.05 2.77
CA LYS A 20 16.49 12.28 2.16
C LYS A 20 17.23 12.67 0.88
N THR A 21 18.54 12.47 0.84
CA THR A 21 19.38 12.73 -0.33
C THR A 21 19.12 11.72 -1.44
N ILE A 22 18.99 10.43 -1.09
CA ILE A 22 18.66 9.34 -2.03
C ILE A 22 17.37 9.65 -2.79
N TYR A 23 16.33 10.09 -2.07
CA TYR A 23 15.04 10.44 -2.68
C TYR A 23 15.01 11.87 -3.25
N THR A 24 16.05 12.20 -4.03
CA THR A 24 16.06 13.39 -4.89
C THR A 24 16.33 12.98 -6.32
N GLU A 25 15.66 13.61 -7.29
CA GLU A 25 15.86 13.29 -8.71
C GLU A 25 17.31 13.54 -9.13
N ALA A 26 17.94 14.60 -8.61
CA ALA A 26 19.34 14.93 -8.91
C ALA A 26 20.32 13.83 -8.48
N TYR A 27 20.15 13.25 -7.30
CA TYR A 27 20.97 12.12 -6.83
C TYR A 27 20.76 10.89 -7.71
N GLN A 28 19.52 10.56 -8.04
CA GLN A 28 19.17 9.40 -8.86
C GLN A 28 19.74 9.51 -10.28
N ASP A 29 19.68 10.69 -10.88
CA ASP A 29 20.25 10.95 -12.21
C ASP A 29 21.79 10.88 -12.20
N GLU A 30 22.44 11.31 -11.13
CA GLU A 30 23.89 11.17 -10.97
C GLU A 30 24.30 9.70 -10.86
N VAL A 31 23.58 8.89 -10.09
CA VAL A 31 23.83 7.45 -9.99
C VAL A 31 23.66 6.75 -11.34
N GLU A 32 22.59 7.07 -12.07
CA GLU A 32 22.36 6.54 -13.41
C GLU A 32 23.52 6.90 -14.36
N THR A 33 23.97 8.15 -14.34
CA THR A 33 25.11 8.61 -15.14
C THR A 33 26.37 7.81 -14.84
N GLN A 34 26.67 7.57 -13.58
CA GLN A 34 27.82 6.75 -13.16
C GLN A 34 27.71 5.30 -13.64
N ILE A 35 26.50 4.71 -13.57
CA ILE A 35 26.27 3.35 -14.07
C ILE A 35 26.46 3.29 -15.59
N GLU A 36 25.94 4.25 -16.33
CA GLU A 36 26.10 4.31 -17.79
C GLU A 36 27.57 4.50 -18.20
N GLU A 37 28.35 5.27 -17.46
CA GLU A 37 29.79 5.40 -17.66
C GLU A 37 30.52 4.08 -17.41
N GLU A 38 30.17 3.35 -16.35
CA GLU A 38 30.74 2.01 -16.06
C GLU A 38 30.38 1.02 -17.18
N LYS A 39 29.11 0.95 -17.59
CA LYS A 39 28.66 0.09 -18.71
C LYS A 39 29.46 0.36 -19.98
N SER A 40 29.73 1.64 -20.28
CA SER A 40 30.45 2.06 -21.48
C SER A 40 31.96 1.82 -21.42
N SER A 41 32.54 1.78 -20.21
CA SER A 41 34.00 1.65 -19.99
C SER A 41 34.46 0.21 -19.90
N GLY A 42 33.56 -0.76 -19.72
CA GLY A 42 33.84 -2.17 -19.55
C GLY A 42 33.28 -3.05 -20.66
N ALA A 43 33.69 -4.32 -20.66
CA ALA A 43 33.09 -5.38 -21.46
C ALA A 43 32.46 -6.38 -20.49
N TYR A 44 31.15 -6.22 -20.29
CA TYR A 44 30.39 -7.06 -19.38
C TYR A 44 29.63 -8.13 -20.14
N THR A 45 29.95 -9.37 -19.81
CA THR A 45 29.38 -10.58 -20.40
C THR A 45 28.80 -11.47 -19.31
N GLU A 46 28.18 -12.59 -19.71
CA GLU A 46 27.66 -13.60 -18.81
C GLU A 46 28.71 -14.14 -17.82
N ASP A 47 29.99 -14.15 -18.22
CA ASP A 47 31.12 -14.58 -17.36
C ASP A 47 31.66 -13.43 -16.47
N ASN A 48 31.33 -12.21 -16.79
CA ASN A 48 31.84 -11.00 -16.12
C ASN A 48 30.76 -9.93 -16.06
N MET A 49 29.73 -10.17 -15.27
CA MET A 49 28.60 -9.25 -15.10
C MET A 49 28.99 -8.01 -14.30
N LEU A 50 28.42 -6.87 -14.65
CA LEU A 50 28.44 -5.68 -13.77
C LEU A 50 27.42 -5.87 -12.67
N ILE A 51 27.86 -6.02 -11.44
CA ILE A 51 26.99 -6.22 -10.28
C ILE A 51 27.29 -5.16 -9.23
N LYS A 52 26.26 -4.43 -8.80
CA LYS A 52 26.34 -3.37 -7.79
C LYS A 52 25.26 -3.56 -6.73
N GLU A 53 25.66 -3.49 -5.45
CA GLU A 53 24.69 -3.55 -4.35
C GLU A 53 23.93 -2.24 -4.25
N ASN A 54 22.58 -2.31 -4.38
CA ASN A 54 21.63 -1.22 -4.12
C ASN A 54 22.13 0.18 -4.57
N PRO A 55 22.50 0.38 -5.83
CA PRO A 55 23.16 1.62 -6.25
C PRO A 55 22.26 2.85 -6.11
N TYR A 56 20.96 2.70 -6.28
CA TYR A 56 19.97 3.77 -6.15
C TYR A 56 19.48 4.00 -4.71
N GLY A 57 19.82 3.11 -3.77
CA GLY A 57 19.45 3.24 -2.37
C GLY A 57 18.03 2.85 -1.98
N THR A 58 17.21 2.41 -2.93
CA THR A 58 15.76 2.21 -2.74
C THR A 58 15.36 0.81 -2.27
N ASN A 59 16.28 -0.17 -2.28
CA ASN A 59 16.08 -1.49 -1.70
C ASN A 59 17.43 -2.05 -1.23
N THR A 60 17.64 -2.08 0.09
CA THR A 60 18.94 -2.48 0.67
C THR A 60 19.28 -3.95 0.44
N LEU A 61 18.30 -4.81 0.15
CA LEU A 61 18.47 -6.23 -0.12
C LEU A 61 18.40 -6.57 -1.62
N SER A 62 19.02 -5.74 -2.44
CA SER A 62 19.03 -5.90 -3.90
C SER A 62 20.38 -5.72 -4.53
N LEU A 63 20.54 -6.29 -5.72
CA LEU A 63 21.69 -6.07 -6.59
C LEU A 63 21.21 -5.52 -7.94
N TYR A 64 21.93 -4.56 -8.48
CA TYR A 64 21.82 -4.17 -9.88
C TYR A 64 22.73 -5.08 -10.71
N VAL A 65 22.22 -5.59 -11.84
CA VAL A 65 22.96 -6.52 -12.72
C VAL A 65 22.85 -6.03 -14.17
N TYR A 66 24.00 -5.99 -14.85
CA TYR A 66 24.09 -5.70 -16.28
C TYR A 66 25.10 -6.62 -16.97
N PHE A 67 24.76 -7.17 -18.13
CA PHE A 67 25.66 -7.90 -19.01
C PHE A 67 25.10 -8.04 -20.42
N THR A 68 25.94 -8.45 -21.36
CA THR A 68 25.56 -8.76 -22.74
C THR A 68 25.89 -10.20 -23.07
N THR A 69 25.14 -10.77 -24.01
CA THR A 69 25.37 -12.12 -24.57
C THR A 69 25.53 -12.06 -26.08
N GLN A 70 26.17 -13.06 -26.67
CA GLN A 70 26.33 -13.13 -28.14
C GLN A 70 25.05 -13.56 -28.84
N GLU A 71 24.26 -14.41 -28.21
CA GLU A 71 22.97 -14.91 -28.70
C GLU A 71 21.85 -14.45 -27.78
N PRO A 72 20.62 -14.25 -28.31
CA PRO A 72 19.49 -13.89 -27.48
C PRO A 72 19.21 -14.99 -26.44
N VAL A 73 19.04 -14.59 -25.18
CA VAL A 73 18.68 -15.48 -24.07
C VAL A 73 17.55 -14.90 -23.23
N SER A 74 16.81 -15.77 -22.59
CA SER A 74 15.90 -15.41 -21.51
C SER A 74 16.57 -15.68 -20.17
N VAL A 75 16.49 -14.74 -19.23
CA VAL A 75 17.19 -14.79 -17.96
C VAL A 75 16.24 -15.01 -16.79
N SER A 76 16.54 -16.00 -15.96
CA SER A 76 15.96 -16.14 -14.63
C SER A 76 17.06 -16.19 -13.58
N TYR A 77 16.72 -15.84 -12.34
CA TYR A 77 17.66 -16.00 -11.22
C TYR A 77 17.02 -16.70 -10.04
N ASN A 78 17.86 -17.31 -9.22
CA ASN A 78 17.52 -17.94 -7.95
C ASN A 78 18.46 -17.42 -6.88
N VAL A 79 17.90 -17.03 -5.74
CA VAL A 79 18.66 -16.63 -4.54
C VAL A 79 18.51 -17.73 -3.51
N SER A 80 19.63 -18.30 -3.06
CA SER A 80 19.67 -19.34 -2.03
C SER A 80 20.72 -19.06 -0.96
N VAL A 81 20.42 -19.51 0.25
CA VAL A 81 21.36 -19.54 1.38
C VAL A 81 21.43 -20.99 1.88
N PRO A 82 22.39 -21.79 1.38
CA PRO A 82 22.41 -23.24 1.62
C PRO A 82 22.49 -23.65 3.09
N ASP A 83 23.06 -22.79 3.94
CA ASP A 83 23.25 -23.06 5.37
C ASP A 83 21.97 -22.79 6.21
N LEU A 84 20.95 -22.18 5.61
CA LEU A 84 19.68 -21.91 6.26
C LEU A 84 18.58 -22.85 5.77
N SER A 85 17.67 -23.21 6.67
CA SER A 85 16.47 -24.01 6.34
C SER A 85 15.33 -23.09 5.86
N ILE A 86 15.56 -22.31 4.81
CA ILE A 86 14.61 -21.43 4.17
C ILE A 86 14.47 -21.80 2.69
N GLY A 87 13.31 -21.48 2.09
CA GLY A 87 13.11 -21.65 0.65
C GLY A 87 13.95 -20.67 -0.17
N ASP A 88 14.21 -21.07 -1.41
CA ASP A 88 14.84 -20.19 -2.38
C ASP A 88 13.86 -19.12 -2.88
N PHE A 89 14.40 -18.02 -3.40
CA PHE A 89 13.66 -16.97 -4.06
C PHE A 89 14.03 -16.90 -5.54
N SER A 90 13.07 -17.05 -6.44
CA SER A 90 13.32 -17.09 -7.88
C SER A 90 12.47 -16.08 -8.63
N GLN A 91 13.03 -15.46 -9.65
CA GLN A 91 12.35 -14.53 -10.53
C GLN A 91 12.84 -14.64 -11.98
N THR A 92 11.99 -14.19 -12.90
CA THR A 92 12.33 -13.93 -14.30
C THR A 92 12.23 -12.41 -14.52
N PRO A 93 13.29 -11.65 -14.25
CA PRO A 93 13.21 -10.21 -14.01
C PRO A 93 12.81 -9.39 -15.25
N GLU A 94 13.07 -9.91 -16.45
CA GLU A 94 12.74 -9.24 -17.71
C GLU A 94 11.46 -9.77 -18.37
N GLY A 95 10.78 -10.72 -17.71
CA GLY A 95 9.56 -11.35 -18.16
C GLY A 95 9.80 -12.69 -18.86
N GLU A 96 8.82 -13.59 -18.76
CA GLU A 96 8.88 -14.91 -19.38
C GLU A 96 8.84 -14.82 -20.91
N GLY A 97 9.66 -15.63 -21.57
CA GLY A 97 9.68 -15.75 -23.03
C GLY A 97 10.29 -14.55 -23.76
N ARG A 98 10.92 -13.64 -23.05
CA ARG A 98 11.67 -12.52 -23.61
C ARG A 98 13.12 -12.95 -23.83
N PHE A 99 13.59 -12.84 -25.08
CA PHE A 99 14.94 -13.18 -25.49
C PHE A 99 15.66 -11.93 -26.03
N ASP A 100 16.70 -11.53 -25.32
CA ASP A 100 17.52 -10.35 -25.66
C ASP A 100 19.02 -10.69 -25.59
N THR A 101 19.85 -9.80 -26.11
CA THR A 101 21.31 -9.86 -26.00
C THR A 101 21.90 -8.85 -25.02
N GLU A 102 21.09 -7.95 -24.51
CA GLU A 102 21.45 -6.99 -23.47
C GLU A 102 20.49 -7.15 -22.30
N HIS A 103 21.05 -7.29 -21.11
CA HIS A 103 20.33 -7.63 -19.88
C HIS A 103 20.63 -6.62 -18.80
N GLU A 104 19.59 -6.03 -18.22
CA GLU A 104 19.67 -5.04 -17.14
C GLU A 104 18.48 -5.18 -16.21
N PHE A 105 18.74 -5.56 -14.95
CA PHE A 105 17.68 -5.83 -13.99
C PHE A 105 18.16 -5.76 -12.53
N GLN A 106 17.22 -5.80 -11.60
CA GLN A 106 17.50 -6.05 -10.19
C GLN A 106 17.40 -7.52 -9.83
N VAL A 107 18.33 -8.00 -9.04
CA VAL A 107 18.16 -9.20 -8.22
C VAL A 107 17.61 -8.74 -6.87
N MET A 108 16.46 -9.26 -6.48
CA MET A 108 15.82 -9.01 -5.21
C MET A 108 15.81 -10.27 -4.34
N GLY A 109 15.40 -10.15 -3.08
CA GLY A 109 15.20 -11.29 -2.20
C GLY A 109 16.43 -11.79 -1.47
N LEU A 110 17.51 -10.99 -1.40
CA LEU A 110 18.69 -11.35 -0.63
C LEU A 110 18.38 -11.40 0.86
N ILE A 111 19.08 -12.30 1.55
CA ILE A 111 18.95 -12.49 3.00
C ILE A 111 20.03 -11.65 3.69
N PRO A 112 19.67 -10.80 4.68
CA PRO A 112 20.65 -10.01 5.42
C PRO A 112 21.58 -10.88 6.24
N GLU A 113 22.82 -10.40 6.47
CA GLU A 113 23.88 -11.04 7.27
C GLU A 113 24.32 -12.42 6.78
N GLU A 114 24.00 -12.78 5.52
CA GLU A 114 24.28 -14.10 4.96
C GLU A 114 25.05 -14.04 3.63
N CYS A 115 25.77 -15.11 3.34
CA CYS A 115 26.33 -15.36 2.03
C CYS A 115 25.24 -15.89 1.09
N ASN A 116 24.71 -15.02 0.26
CA ASN A 116 23.68 -15.37 -0.73
C ASN A 116 24.33 -15.91 -2.00
N THR A 117 23.86 -17.07 -2.47
CA THR A 117 24.24 -17.61 -3.77
C THR A 117 23.17 -17.24 -4.79
N ILE A 118 23.54 -16.43 -5.77
CA ILE A 118 22.66 -16.05 -6.89
C ILE A 118 23.04 -16.94 -8.08
N THR A 119 22.09 -17.72 -8.56
CA THR A 119 22.24 -18.58 -9.72
C THR A 119 21.45 -18.01 -10.88
N PHE A 120 22.14 -17.57 -11.93
CA PHE A 120 21.53 -17.08 -13.17
C PHE A 120 21.39 -18.23 -14.15
N THR A 121 20.19 -18.40 -14.67
CA THR A 121 19.87 -19.38 -15.70
C THR A 121 19.55 -18.64 -17.00
N LEU A 122 20.40 -18.83 -18.01
CA LEU A 122 20.27 -18.24 -19.34
C LEU A 122 19.74 -19.32 -20.28
N THR A 123 18.53 -19.13 -20.77
CA THR A 123 17.85 -20.07 -21.68
C THR A 123 17.85 -19.50 -23.09
N LYS A 124 18.41 -20.23 -24.06
CA LYS A 124 18.39 -19.87 -25.48
C LYS A 124 17.06 -20.26 -26.12
N GLU A 125 16.78 -19.69 -27.30
CA GLU A 125 15.55 -20.00 -28.06
C GLU A 125 15.39 -21.49 -28.42
N ASP A 126 16.49 -22.24 -28.55
CA ASP A 126 16.47 -23.69 -28.81
C ASP A 126 16.21 -24.52 -27.54
N GLY A 127 16.05 -23.87 -26.38
CA GLY A 127 15.83 -24.51 -25.10
C GLY A 127 17.12 -24.94 -24.37
N SER A 128 18.29 -24.73 -24.95
CA SER A 128 19.56 -24.98 -24.25
C SER A 128 19.79 -23.97 -23.13
N VAL A 129 20.43 -24.41 -22.05
CA VAL A 129 20.58 -23.66 -20.81
C VAL A 129 22.04 -23.52 -20.42
N GLU A 130 22.44 -22.32 -20.04
CA GLU A 130 23.72 -22.03 -19.43
C GLU A 130 23.48 -21.47 -18.01
N ILE A 131 24.33 -21.84 -17.06
CA ILE A 131 24.18 -21.47 -15.64
C ILE A 131 25.43 -20.76 -15.17
N TYR A 132 25.23 -19.60 -14.52
CA TYR A 132 26.28 -18.79 -13.90
C TYR A 132 25.92 -18.55 -12.44
N SER A 133 26.89 -18.52 -11.56
CA SER A 133 26.69 -18.30 -10.12
C SER A 133 27.53 -17.14 -9.63
N TYR A 134 26.94 -16.37 -8.72
CA TYR A 134 27.60 -15.27 -8.03
C TYR A 134 27.28 -15.37 -6.53
N VAL A 135 28.30 -15.25 -5.67
CA VAL A 135 28.11 -15.24 -4.22
C VAL A 135 28.26 -13.83 -3.70
N HIS A 136 27.26 -13.37 -2.96
CA HIS A 136 27.23 -12.04 -2.36
C HIS A 136 27.04 -12.13 -0.84
N GLU A 137 27.99 -11.57 -0.11
CA GLU A 137 27.88 -11.40 1.34
C GLU A 137 27.08 -10.14 1.63
N MET A 138 25.90 -10.32 2.22
CA MET A 138 24.99 -9.25 2.56
C MET A 138 25.28 -8.73 3.98
N GLY A 139 25.19 -7.41 4.18
CA GLY A 139 25.33 -6.79 5.49
C GLY A 139 24.05 -6.87 6.33
N GLU A 140 24.09 -6.21 7.49
CA GLU A 140 22.94 -6.05 8.38
C GLU A 140 21.81 -5.23 7.71
N LEU A 141 20.59 -5.41 8.21
CA LEU A 141 19.47 -4.51 7.87
C LEU A 141 19.79 -3.08 8.33
N SER A 142 19.47 -2.12 7.50
CA SER A 142 19.64 -0.70 7.83
C SER A 142 18.67 -0.26 8.94
N GLY A 143 17.42 -0.72 8.89
CA GLY A 143 16.41 -0.45 9.91
C GLY A 143 16.50 -1.33 11.15
N LYS A 144 17.43 -2.27 11.20
CA LYS A 144 17.62 -3.15 12.36
C LYS A 144 16.35 -3.82 12.89
N GLU A 145 15.43 -4.16 11.98
CA GLU A 145 14.14 -4.75 12.35
C GLU A 145 14.32 -6.05 13.12
N GLU A 146 13.91 -6.07 14.37
CA GLU A 146 13.96 -7.25 15.24
C GLU A 146 12.68 -8.10 15.16
N ILE A 147 11.57 -7.49 14.78
CA ILE A 147 10.27 -8.14 14.68
C ILE A 147 10.02 -8.54 13.25
N GLN A 148 10.15 -9.82 12.95
CA GLN A 148 9.91 -10.39 11.64
C GLN A 148 8.65 -11.25 11.64
N LEU A 149 7.97 -11.30 10.48
CA LEU A 149 6.87 -12.22 10.29
C LEU A 149 7.34 -13.67 10.41
N LYS A 150 6.52 -14.52 11.01
CA LYS A 150 6.74 -15.96 11.09
C LYS A 150 5.49 -16.68 10.60
N GLN A 151 5.68 -17.64 9.72
CA GLN A 151 4.59 -18.52 9.34
C GLN A 151 4.26 -19.44 10.53
N THR A 152 3.07 -19.31 11.08
CA THR A 152 2.58 -20.13 12.20
C THR A 152 1.71 -21.28 11.74
N GLU A 153 1.01 -21.11 10.62
CA GLU A 153 0.16 -22.11 10.01
C GLU A 153 0.42 -22.18 8.51
N ALA A 154 0.65 -23.37 7.98
CA ALA A 154 0.73 -23.58 6.55
C ALA A 154 -0.67 -23.72 5.95
N ALA A 155 -0.88 -23.21 4.74
CA ALA A 155 -2.13 -23.41 4.02
C ALA A 155 -2.40 -24.89 3.76
N GLU A 156 -3.55 -25.39 4.19
CA GLU A 156 -3.99 -26.74 3.90
C GLU A 156 -4.73 -26.78 2.55
N GLY A 157 -4.30 -27.67 1.65
CA GLY A 157 -5.03 -28.03 0.44
C GLY A 157 -5.22 -26.91 -0.57
N SER A 158 -4.47 -25.85 -0.50
CA SER A 158 -4.53 -24.77 -1.48
C SER A 158 -3.83 -25.20 -2.77
N GLU A 159 -4.56 -25.28 -3.85
CA GLU A 159 -3.99 -25.52 -5.19
C GLU A 159 -3.23 -24.30 -5.72
N THR A 160 -3.45 -23.11 -5.13
CA THR A 160 -2.86 -21.86 -5.58
C THR A 160 -1.89 -21.34 -4.53
N VAL A 161 -0.61 -21.55 -4.76
CA VAL A 161 0.44 -20.82 -4.05
C VAL A 161 0.50 -19.41 -4.65
N LEU A 162 0.40 -18.39 -3.82
CA LEU A 162 0.63 -17.03 -4.26
C LEU A 162 2.13 -16.83 -4.44
N ASP A 163 2.56 -16.70 -5.69
CA ASP A 163 3.92 -16.25 -6.00
C ASP A 163 4.00 -14.75 -5.79
N GLY A 164 5.09 -14.29 -5.20
CA GLY A 164 5.32 -12.88 -4.97
C GLY A 164 5.62 -12.56 -3.51
N LEU A 165 5.44 -11.30 -3.17
CA LEU A 165 5.83 -10.77 -1.87
C LEU A 165 4.64 -10.11 -1.18
N TYR A 166 4.58 -10.29 0.13
CA TYR A 166 3.76 -9.50 1.02
C TYR A 166 4.53 -8.25 1.43
N VAL A 167 3.87 -7.10 1.41
CA VAL A 167 4.48 -5.83 1.77
C VAL A 167 3.91 -5.33 3.08
N VAL A 168 4.77 -5.15 4.08
CA VAL A 168 4.46 -4.41 5.29
C VAL A 168 4.89 -2.98 5.06
N LEU A 169 3.92 -2.06 5.00
CA LEU A 169 4.11 -0.68 4.53
C LEU A 169 4.85 0.23 5.51
N GLY A 170 5.17 -0.25 6.69
CA GLY A 170 5.94 0.45 7.70
C GLY A 170 5.87 -0.23 9.05
N ASN A 171 6.76 0.14 9.91
CA ASN A 171 6.75 -0.19 11.33
C ASN A 171 6.46 1.08 12.14
N ASP A 172 5.92 0.95 13.34
CA ASP A 172 5.73 2.06 14.26
C ASP A 172 7.01 2.28 15.11
N SER A 173 8.17 2.25 14.45
CA SER A 173 9.45 2.54 15.07
C SER A 173 9.63 4.05 15.22
N ASP A 174 10.10 4.49 16.37
CA ASP A 174 10.43 5.91 16.63
C ASP A 174 11.76 6.35 15.99
N GLU A 175 12.51 5.40 15.41
CA GLU A 175 13.87 5.66 14.94
C GLU A 175 13.97 5.85 13.43
N GLU A 176 13.68 4.81 12.65
CA GLU A 176 13.86 4.80 11.20
C GLU A 176 12.69 4.07 10.54
N ASP A 177 12.20 4.63 9.44
CA ASP A 177 11.05 4.12 8.74
C ASP A 177 11.44 3.32 7.52
N PHE A 178 10.91 2.11 7.43
CA PHE A 178 11.14 1.18 6.33
C PHE A 178 9.86 0.48 5.94
N MET A 179 9.78 0.11 4.67
CA MET A 179 8.82 -0.83 4.14
C MET A 179 9.55 -2.16 3.92
N TYR A 180 8.94 -3.28 4.32
CA TYR A 180 9.57 -4.60 4.23
C TYR A 180 8.80 -5.54 3.32
N TYR A 181 9.54 -6.37 2.58
CA TYR A 181 8.99 -7.43 1.76
C TYR A 181 9.20 -8.78 2.42
N TYR A 182 8.16 -9.63 2.41
CA TYR A 182 8.20 -10.99 2.93
C TYR A 182 7.67 -11.98 1.90
N ASP A 183 8.29 -13.15 1.80
CA ASP A 183 7.77 -14.23 0.97
C ASP A 183 6.61 -15.00 1.66
N ASN A 184 6.05 -16.00 0.97
CA ASN A 184 4.94 -16.81 1.50
C ASN A 184 5.27 -17.60 2.77
N SER A 185 6.55 -17.78 3.08
CA SER A 185 7.02 -18.45 4.30
C SER A 185 7.32 -17.47 5.45
N GLY A 186 7.07 -16.17 5.23
CA GLY A 186 7.38 -15.12 6.18
C GLY A 186 8.87 -14.76 6.25
N VAL A 187 9.66 -15.15 5.25
CA VAL A 187 11.07 -14.78 5.15
C VAL A 187 11.20 -13.37 4.59
N LEU A 188 11.97 -12.53 5.27
CA LEU A 188 12.24 -11.16 4.85
C LEU A 188 13.09 -11.16 3.57
N ARG A 189 12.62 -10.46 2.53
CA ARG A 189 13.20 -10.44 1.18
C ARG A 189 13.48 -9.06 0.63
N GLY A 190 13.13 -8.01 1.33
CA GLY A 190 13.39 -6.64 0.89
C GLY A 190 13.27 -5.65 2.04
N GLU A 191 14.04 -4.58 1.96
CA GLU A 191 14.02 -3.46 2.90
C GLU A 191 14.09 -2.16 2.09
N ILE A 192 13.02 -1.38 2.15
CA ILE A 192 12.85 -0.15 1.38
C ILE A 192 12.88 1.04 2.33
N PRO A 193 13.91 1.89 2.30
CA PRO A 193 13.99 3.06 3.15
C PRO A 193 12.89 4.07 2.86
N LEU A 194 12.37 4.69 3.90
CA LEU A 194 11.42 5.81 3.85
C LEU A 194 12.04 7.02 4.55
N ILE A 195 11.67 8.22 4.14
CA ILE A 195 12.17 9.46 4.78
C ILE A 195 11.59 9.62 6.18
N GLY A 196 10.31 9.28 6.34
CA GLY A 196 9.64 9.35 7.61
C GLY A 196 8.24 8.74 7.54
N TYR A 197 7.77 8.25 8.68
CA TYR A 197 6.50 7.56 8.83
C TYR A 197 6.41 6.30 7.95
N ARG A 198 5.26 5.67 7.86
CA ARG A 198 5.01 4.49 7.00
C ARG A 198 4.55 4.91 5.61
N SER A 199 4.73 4.04 4.62
CA SER A 199 4.04 4.16 3.35
C SER A 199 2.56 3.76 3.51
N HIS A 200 1.71 4.16 2.55
CA HIS A 200 0.27 3.90 2.67
C HIS A 200 -0.26 2.93 1.62
N ARG A 201 0.33 2.93 0.43
CA ARG A 201 -0.09 2.05 -0.66
C ARG A 201 1.01 1.90 -1.69
N LEU A 202 1.02 0.77 -2.39
CA LEU A 202 1.79 0.58 -3.60
C LEU A 202 0.85 0.69 -4.80
N LEU A 203 1.22 1.55 -5.75
CA LEU A 203 0.57 1.62 -7.06
C LEU A 203 1.58 1.30 -8.16
N PHE A 204 1.14 0.70 -9.24
CA PHE A 204 1.99 0.33 -10.37
C PHE A 204 1.45 0.94 -11.66
N ARG A 205 2.30 1.69 -12.36
CA ARG A 205 2.00 2.29 -13.65
C ARG A 205 3.29 2.59 -14.42
N ASP A 206 3.30 2.34 -15.73
CA ASP A 206 4.40 2.70 -16.63
C ASP A 206 5.78 2.25 -16.11
N ASP A 207 5.91 0.97 -15.75
CA ASP A 207 7.10 0.33 -15.17
C ASP A 207 7.58 0.91 -13.84
N CYS A 208 6.80 1.77 -13.20
CA CYS A 208 7.13 2.31 -11.89
C CYS A 208 6.20 1.80 -10.78
N MET A 209 6.77 1.62 -9.62
CA MET A 209 6.08 1.47 -8.35
C MET A 209 6.02 2.83 -7.66
N TYR A 210 4.80 3.29 -7.34
CA TYR A 210 4.54 4.55 -6.64
C TYR A 210 4.24 4.23 -5.18
N TYR A 211 4.93 4.91 -4.27
CA TYR A 211 4.68 4.77 -2.84
C TYR A 211 5.06 6.05 -2.09
N SER A 212 4.33 6.35 -1.01
CA SER A 212 4.67 7.48 -0.15
C SER A 212 5.95 7.19 0.66
N ILE A 213 6.84 8.15 0.68
CA ILE A 213 8.13 8.10 1.39
C ILE A 213 8.18 9.00 2.61
N SER A 214 7.18 9.87 2.76
CA SER A 214 6.95 10.74 3.90
C SER A 214 5.51 11.26 3.87
N GLU A 215 5.14 12.05 4.84
CA GLU A 215 3.82 12.72 4.86
C GLU A 215 3.62 13.74 3.74
N SER A 216 4.68 14.13 3.03
CA SER A 216 4.63 15.15 1.98
C SER A 216 5.17 14.70 0.63
N LYS A 217 5.60 13.44 0.49
CA LYS A 217 6.25 12.98 -0.75
C LYS A 217 5.85 11.58 -1.18
N ILE A 218 5.67 11.42 -2.50
CA ILE A 218 5.47 10.14 -3.18
C ILE A 218 6.60 9.95 -4.17
N ALA A 219 7.23 8.78 -4.16
CA ALA A 219 8.26 8.39 -5.12
C ALA A 219 7.67 7.47 -6.20
N ALA A 220 8.13 7.63 -7.44
CA ALA A 220 7.92 6.68 -8.54
C ALA A 220 9.26 6.00 -8.83
N VAL A 221 9.37 4.71 -8.51
CA VAL A 221 10.61 3.93 -8.60
C VAL A 221 10.47 2.88 -9.69
N ASN A 222 11.41 2.86 -10.65
CA ASN A 222 11.38 1.92 -11.76
C ASN A 222 11.89 0.52 -11.38
N HIS A 223 11.84 -0.42 -12.32
CA HIS A 223 12.26 -1.81 -12.12
C HIS A 223 13.76 -1.99 -11.82
N LEU A 224 14.60 -0.97 -12.06
CA LEU A 224 16.03 -0.98 -11.68
C LEU A 224 16.29 -0.43 -10.27
N GLY A 225 15.26 0.09 -9.61
CA GLY A 225 15.35 0.75 -8.31
C GLY A 225 15.60 2.25 -8.38
N LYS A 226 15.68 2.84 -9.59
CA LYS A 226 15.81 4.29 -9.75
C LYS A 226 14.50 4.99 -9.40
N ALA A 227 14.56 5.99 -8.51
CA ALA A 227 13.46 6.91 -8.32
C ALA A 227 13.44 7.91 -9.49
N GLU A 228 12.51 7.69 -10.43
CA GLU A 228 12.37 8.50 -11.64
C GLU A 228 11.77 9.87 -11.34
N LYS A 229 10.83 9.91 -10.39
CA LYS A 229 10.12 11.12 -9.97
C LYS A 229 9.89 11.12 -8.47
N ILE A 230 9.96 12.33 -7.91
CA ILE A 230 9.54 12.62 -6.54
C ILE A 230 8.47 13.71 -6.62
N TYR A 231 7.27 13.37 -6.13
CA TYR A 231 6.14 14.29 -6.08
C TYR A 231 6.02 14.85 -4.67
N ASP A 232 5.96 16.18 -4.55
CA ASP A 232 5.78 16.89 -3.29
C ASP A 232 4.34 17.39 -3.18
N THR A 233 3.71 17.18 -2.04
CA THR A 233 2.33 17.60 -1.77
C THR A 233 2.18 19.07 -1.34
N GLY A 234 3.29 19.80 -1.22
CA GLY A 234 3.29 21.20 -0.80
C GLY A 234 2.87 21.39 0.66
N THR A 235 1.81 22.17 0.87
CA THR A 235 1.25 22.44 2.22
C THR A 235 0.28 21.35 2.70
N TYR A 236 0.06 20.32 1.91
CA TYR A 236 -0.79 19.21 2.30
C TYR A 236 0.03 18.07 2.94
N SER A 237 -0.52 17.51 4.02
CA SER A 237 -0.02 16.27 4.61
C SER A 237 -0.83 15.11 4.06
N LEU A 238 -0.19 14.17 3.37
CA LEU A 238 -0.86 12.97 2.86
C LEU A 238 -1.10 11.96 4.00
N HIS A 239 -2.18 11.20 3.86
CA HIS A 239 -2.50 10.13 4.81
C HIS A 239 -3.23 8.98 4.11
N HIS A 240 -3.26 7.84 4.74
CA HIS A 240 -4.02 6.62 4.47
C HIS A 240 -3.98 6.06 3.06
N ASP A 241 -4.29 6.83 1.99
CA ASP A 241 -4.50 6.23 0.68
C ASP A 241 -4.34 7.21 -0.49
N TYR A 242 -4.07 6.67 -1.65
CA TYR A 242 -4.03 7.39 -2.93
C TYR A 242 -4.29 6.43 -4.09
N VAL A 243 -4.79 6.95 -5.20
CA VAL A 243 -5.09 6.19 -6.42
C VAL A 243 -4.70 7.01 -7.66
N PHE A 244 -4.66 6.36 -8.84
CA PHE A 244 -4.63 7.07 -10.11
C PHE A 244 -6.04 7.36 -10.61
N ASP A 245 -6.21 8.53 -11.27
CA ASP A 245 -7.35 8.77 -12.14
C ASP A 245 -7.12 8.17 -13.54
N ASP A 246 -8.08 8.36 -14.46
CA ASP A 246 -7.99 7.82 -15.83
C ASP A 246 -6.83 8.41 -16.64
N ASP A 247 -6.42 9.64 -16.35
CA ASP A 247 -5.31 10.33 -17.02
C ASP A 247 -3.94 9.99 -16.39
N GLY A 248 -3.92 9.22 -15.33
CA GLY A 248 -2.71 8.83 -14.61
C GLY A 248 -2.20 9.87 -13.63
N ASN A 249 -3.03 10.83 -13.24
CA ASN A 249 -2.72 11.71 -12.13
C ASN A 249 -3.01 11.02 -10.80
N LEU A 250 -2.28 11.42 -9.75
CA LEU A 250 -2.50 10.91 -8.40
C LEU A 250 -3.62 11.70 -7.71
N LEU A 251 -4.60 10.99 -7.19
CA LEU A 251 -5.55 11.50 -6.21
C LEU A 251 -5.13 11.01 -4.84
N VAL A 252 -4.89 11.94 -3.93
CA VAL A 252 -4.28 11.66 -2.62
C VAL A 252 -5.18 12.17 -1.52
N LEU A 253 -5.45 11.32 -0.52
CA LEU A 253 -6.09 11.75 0.71
C LEU A 253 -5.16 12.68 1.49
N ALA A 254 -5.64 13.84 1.87
CA ALA A 254 -4.79 14.88 2.44
C ALA A 254 -5.46 15.68 3.56
N THR A 255 -4.63 16.23 4.40
CA THR A 255 -4.94 17.30 5.34
C THR A 255 -4.30 18.58 4.82
N ASP A 256 -5.08 19.64 4.70
CA ASP A 256 -4.53 20.98 4.51
C ASP A 256 -3.98 21.47 5.85
N THR A 257 -2.66 21.58 5.95
CA THR A 257 -1.99 21.99 7.22
C THR A 257 -2.29 23.42 7.63
N GLU A 258 -2.88 24.22 6.77
CA GLU A 258 -3.35 25.58 7.05
C GLU A 258 -4.84 25.64 7.44
N SER A 259 -5.55 24.51 7.42
CA SER A 259 -6.95 24.37 7.80
C SER A 259 -7.11 24.04 9.30
N ASP A 260 -8.30 24.31 9.82
CA ASP A 260 -8.67 23.96 11.20
C ASP A 260 -9.13 22.49 11.34
N SER A 261 -9.31 21.77 10.23
CA SER A 261 -9.75 20.38 10.20
C SER A 261 -8.71 19.47 9.55
N VAL A 262 -8.82 18.18 9.83
CA VAL A 262 -7.89 17.17 9.34
C VAL A 262 -8.60 16.06 8.56
N GLU A 263 -7.87 15.41 7.65
CA GLU A 263 -8.26 14.19 6.92
C GLU A 263 -9.59 14.29 6.15
N ASP A 264 -9.86 15.45 5.56
CA ASP A 264 -11.12 15.78 4.89
C ASP A 264 -10.98 16.33 3.46
N GLN A 265 -9.76 16.26 2.90
CA GLN A 265 -9.53 16.74 1.53
C GLN A 265 -8.92 15.69 0.62
N ILE A 266 -9.15 15.85 -0.68
CA ILE A 266 -8.52 15.08 -1.74
C ILE A 266 -7.83 16.05 -2.67
N ILE A 267 -6.51 15.85 -2.83
CA ILE A 267 -5.69 16.63 -3.75
C ILE A 267 -5.39 15.80 -5.01
N GLN A 268 -5.19 16.49 -6.13
CA GLN A 268 -4.63 15.90 -7.34
C GLN A 268 -3.19 16.36 -7.50
N ILE A 269 -2.30 15.40 -7.78
CA ILE A 269 -0.95 15.69 -8.26
C ILE A 269 -0.91 15.34 -9.75
N ASN A 270 -0.65 16.35 -10.58
CA ASN A 270 -0.38 16.11 -11.99
C ASN A 270 0.97 15.42 -12.11
N THR A 271 0.98 14.16 -12.55
CA THR A 271 2.20 13.35 -12.59
C THR A 271 3.20 13.75 -13.65
N GLN A 272 2.81 14.59 -14.62
CA GLN A 272 3.72 15.12 -15.62
C GLN A 272 4.37 16.42 -15.18
N THR A 273 3.62 17.30 -14.51
CA THR A 273 4.10 18.64 -14.13
C THR A 273 4.51 18.75 -12.66
N GLY A 274 3.99 17.86 -11.80
CA GLY A 274 4.12 17.92 -10.34
C GLY A 274 3.20 18.97 -9.68
N GLU A 275 2.32 19.61 -10.44
CA GLU A 275 1.37 20.59 -9.92
C GLU A 275 0.35 19.93 -8.99
N VAL A 276 0.09 20.59 -7.86
CA VAL A 276 -0.84 20.11 -6.83
C VAL A 276 -2.05 21.03 -6.75
N SER A 277 -3.24 20.46 -6.71
CA SER A 277 -4.49 21.18 -6.51
C SER A 277 -5.46 20.41 -5.63
N CYS A 278 -6.23 21.11 -4.79
CA CYS A 278 -7.36 20.51 -4.10
C CYS A 278 -8.51 20.31 -5.09
N VAL A 279 -8.98 19.08 -5.24
CA VAL A 279 -10.10 18.75 -6.15
C VAL A 279 -11.38 18.46 -5.40
N LEU A 280 -11.28 18.08 -4.12
CA LEU A 280 -12.44 17.79 -3.30
C LEU A 280 -12.20 18.20 -1.86
N ASP A 281 -12.98 19.15 -1.36
CA ASP A 281 -13.06 19.50 0.07
C ASP A 281 -14.40 18.97 0.60
N LEU A 282 -14.32 17.94 1.45
CA LEU A 282 -15.52 17.33 2.04
C LEU A 282 -16.25 18.30 2.99
N GLY A 283 -15.53 19.25 3.56
CA GLY A 283 -16.13 20.30 4.38
C GLY A 283 -17.08 21.22 3.61
N GLU A 284 -16.94 21.32 2.28
CA GLU A 284 -17.91 22.03 1.43
C GLU A 284 -19.16 21.19 1.16
N LEU A 285 -19.01 19.88 0.93
CA LEU A 285 -20.13 18.97 0.68
C LEU A 285 -20.97 18.68 1.94
N PHE A 286 -20.33 18.68 3.10
CA PHE A 286 -20.95 18.38 4.39
C PHE A 286 -20.92 19.58 5.36
N SER A 287 -21.03 20.80 4.84
CA SER A 287 -20.82 22.02 5.65
C SER A 287 -21.71 22.07 6.90
N ASP A 288 -22.99 21.78 6.76
CA ASP A 288 -23.95 21.80 7.88
C ASP A 288 -23.61 20.73 8.93
N TYR A 289 -23.19 19.55 8.49
CA TYR A 289 -22.77 18.48 9.39
C TYR A 289 -21.47 18.82 10.10
N LYS A 290 -20.46 19.34 9.36
CA LYS A 290 -19.14 19.72 9.91
C LYS A 290 -19.27 20.77 11.00
N GLU A 291 -20.18 21.76 10.84
CA GLU A 291 -20.41 22.81 11.82
C GLU A 291 -20.93 22.28 13.17
N GLU A 292 -21.57 21.14 13.19
CA GLU A 292 -22.07 20.48 14.41
C GLU A 292 -21.04 19.57 15.09
N CYS A 293 -19.91 19.29 14.42
CA CYS A 293 -18.86 18.42 14.93
C CYS A 293 -17.97 19.14 15.96
N THR A 294 -17.39 18.36 16.86
CA THR A 294 -16.49 18.85 17.91
C THR A 294 -15.07 18.31 17.72
N GLU A 295 -14.09 19.09 18.17
CA GLU A 295 -12.70 18.66 18.22
C GLU A 295 -12.51 17.44 19.13
N ASN A 296 -11.50 16.63 18.80
CA ASN A 296 -11.07 15.52 19.62
C ASN A 296 -10.27 16.00 20.85
N GLU A 297 -9.75 15.05 21.64
CA GLU A 297 -8.97 15.34 22.86
C GLU A 297 -7.65 16.06 22.57
N ASP A 298 -7.14 15.94 21.35
CA ASP A 298 -5.89 16.57 20.88
C ASP A 298 -6.13 17.98 20.32
N GLY A 299 -7.39 18.42 20.27
CA GLY A 299 -7.78 19.73 19.73
C GLY A 299 -7.85 19.78 18.21
N GLU A 300 -7.98 18.64 17.57
CA GLU A 300 -8.14 18.52 16.11
C GLU A 300 -9.60 18.27 15.74
N LEU A 301 -10.08 18.95 14.71
CA LEU A 301 -11.38 18.66 14.11
C LEU A 301 -11.25 17.53 13.09
N ASP A 302 -11.18 16.30 13.61
CA ASP A 302 -11.16 15.05 12.85
C ASP A 302 -12.60 14.52 12.70
N TRP A 303 -13.38 15.20 11.87
CA TRP A 303 -14.84 15.05 11.81
C TRP A 303 -15.33 13.96 10.85
N ILE A 304 -14.51 13.58 9.86
CA ILE A 304 -14.89 12.59 8.84
C ILE A 304 -13.87 11.47 8.67
N HIS A 305 -12.59 11.76 8.84
CA HIS A 305 -11.50 10.80 8.84
C HIS A 305 -11.53 9.82 7.67
N ILE A 306 -11.30 10.32 6.47
CA ILE A 306 -11.29 9.49 5.25
C ILE A 306 -10.06 8.60 5.25
N ASN A 307 -10.26 7.29 5.08
CA ASN A 307 -9.18 6.30 5.15
C ASN A 307 -9.03 5.41 3.91
N THR A 308 -9.90 5.52 2.93
CA THR A 308 -9.80 4.80 1.66
C THR A 308 -10.33 5.66 0.53
N ILE A 309 -9.66 5.62 -0.62
CA ILE A 309 -10.12 6.20 -1.88
C ILE A 309 -10.03 5.16 -3.00
N GLN A 310 -11.10 5.05 -3.79
CA GLN A 310 -11.14 4.25 -5.02
C GLN A 310 -11.58 5.14 -6.19
N TRP A 311 -10.88 5.02 -7.30
CA TRP A 311 -11.31 5.61 -8.56
C TRP A 311 -12.31 4.69 -9.24
N ILE A 312 -13.49 5.22 -9.58
CA ILE A 312 -14.58 4.45 -10.18
C ILE A 312 -14.64 4.62 -11.70
N GLY A 313 -14.01 5.67 -12.22
CA GLY A 313 -14.16 6.14 -13.59
C GLY A 313 -15.18 7.28 -13.68
N ASP A 314 -15.25 7.94 -14.83
CA ASP A 314 -16.21 9.04 -15.10
C ASP A 314 -16.20 10.13 -14.00
N ASP A 315 -15.00 10.52 -13.56
CA ASP A 315 -14.77 11.53 -12.50
C ASP A 315 -15.46 11.22 -11.16
N ALA A 316 -15.64 9.93 -10.84
CA ALA A 316 -16.24 9.48 -9.60
C ALA A 316 -15.22 8.78 -8.68
N VAL A 317 -15.39 8.99 -7.38
CA VAL A 317 -14.61 8.34 -6.33
C VAL A 317 -15.52 7.71 -5.28
N LEU A 318 -15.07 6.58 -4.75
CA LEU A 318 -15.63 5.95 -3.56
C LEU A 318 -14.70 6.18 -2.38
N LEU A 319 -15.25 6.67 -1.28
CA LEU A 319 -14.51 7.01 -0.06
C LEU A 319 -15.02 6.22 1.13
N SER A 320 -14.16 5.95 2.08
CA SER A 320 -14.52 5.38 3.38
C SER A 320 -14.21 6.38 4.48
N SER A 321 -15.22 6.70 5.30
CA SER A 321 -15.10 7.52 6.50
C SER A 321 -15.11 6.63 7.74
N ARG A 322 -14.01 6.66 8.50
CA ARG A 322 -13.95 5.94 9.79
C ARG A 322 -14.83 6.61 10.83
N GLU A 323 -14.73 7.92 10.95
CA GLU A 323 -15.37 8.69 12.02
C GLU A 323 -16.91 8.61 11.96
N THR A 324 -17.47 8.50 10.78
CA THR A 324 -18.91 8.35 10.56
C THR A 324 -19.34 6.91 10.27
N SER A 325 -18.40 5.97 10.20
CA SER A 325 -18.64 4.56 9.79
C SER A 325 -19.45 4.47 8.49
N THR A 326 -19.11 5.31 7.50
CA THR A 326 -19.92 5.50 6.28
C THR A 326 -19.03 5.38 5.04
N ILE A 327 -19.58 4.76 4.00
CA ILE A 327 -19.01 4.72 2.66
C ILE A 327 -19.71 5.79 1.82
N LEU A 328 -18.95 6.56 1.05
CA LEU A 328 -19.43 7.69 0.28
C LEU A 328 -19.12 7.47 -1.20
N MET A 329 -20.12 7.65 -2.09
CA MET A 329 -19.93 7.77 -3.53
C MET A 329 -20.05 9.23 -3.92
N ILE A 330 -19.03 9.78 -4.56
CA ILE A 330 -18.99 11.18 -5.00
C ILE A 330 -18.66 11.21 -6.48
N GLU A 331 -19.52 11.88 -7.25
CA GLU A 331 -19.37 12.06 -8.70
C GLU A 331 -18.96 13.49 -9.04
N ASP A 332 -18.48 13.66 -10.27
CA ASP A 332 -18.14 14.95 -10.87
C ASP A 332 -17.11 15.75 -10.04
N ILE A 333 -16.07 15.06 -9.53
CA ILE A 333 -15.11 15.66 -8.61
C ILE A 333 -14.27 16.78 -9.24
N TYR A 334 -14.15 16.82 -10.57
CA TYR A 334 -13.35 17.83 -11.27
C TYR A 334 -14.13 19.08 -11.70
N ASP A 335 -15.45 19.11 -11.54
CA ASP A 335 -16.28 20.28 -11.89
C ASP A 335 -17.24 20.64 -10.74
N THR A 336 -18.30 19.88 -10.54
CA THR A 336 -19.30 20.15 -9.50
C THR A 336 -19.52 18.90 -8.63
N PRO A 337 -18.69 18.67 -7.62
CA PRO A 337 -18.78 17.46 -6.80
C PRO A 337 -20.15 17.28 -6.15
N GLN A 338 -20.68 16.06 -6.23
CA GLN A 338 -21.97 15.69 -5.66
C GLN A 338 -21.91 14.34 -4.97
N ILE A 339 -22.48 14.24 -3.77
CA ILE A 339 -22.67 12.95 -3.08
C ILE A 339 -23.81 12.22 -3.77
N THR A 340 -23.51 11.11 -4.42
CA THR A 340 -24.50 10.30 -5.13
C THR A 340 -25.26 9.38 -4.18
N TYR A 341 -24.55 8.71 -3.29
CA TYR A 341 -25.14 7.90 -2.23
C TYR A 341 -24.17 7.70 -1.06
N MET A 342 -24.71 7.21 0.03
CA MET A 342 -23.97 6.78 1.21
C MET A 342 -24.41 5.38 1.65
N ILE A 343 -23.49 4.64 2.27
CA ILE A 343 -23.77 3.40 3.00
C ILE A 343 -23.32 3.59 4.43
N GLY A 344 -24.24 3.55 5.38
CA GLY A 344 -23.94 3.77 6.79
C GLY A 344 -25.17 3.56 7.66
N GLU A 345 -25.02 3.82 8.96
CA GLU A 345 -26.09 3.66 9.93
C GLU A 345 -27.12 4.79 9.83
N GLU A 346 -28.39 4.42 9.60
CA GLU A 346 -29.46 5.39 9.40
C GLU A 346 -29.62 6.35 10.59
N SER A 347 -29.59 5.79 11.81
CA SER A 347 -29.76 6.59 13.03
C SER A 347 -28.61 7.57 13.29
N PHE A 348 -27.42 7.31 12.73
CA PHE A 348 -26.31 8.25 12.80
C PHE A 348 -26.57 9.52 12.00
N TRP A 349 -27.17 9.37 10.83
CA TRP A 349 -27.45 10.47 9.89
C TRP A 349 -28.81 11.10 10.07
N GLU A 350 -29.68 10.52 10.92
CA GLU A 350 -31.05 11.05 11.16
C GLU A 350 -31.02 12.51 11.64
N GLY A 351 -31.77 13.34 10.95
CA GLY A 351 -31.90 14.78 11.25
C GLY A 351 -30.74 15.65 10.81
N THR A 352 -29.75 15.09 10.10
CA THR A 352 -28.59 15.85 9.57
C THR A 352 -28.88 16.52 8.21
N GLY A 353 -29.93 16.09 7.52
CA GLY A 353 -30.22 16.49 6.14
C GLY A 353 -29.52 15.64 5.07
N TYR A 354 -28.68 14.69 5.46
CA TYR A 354 -27.96 13.77 4.56
C TYR A 354 -28.56 12.36 4.56
N GLU A 355 -29.50 12.05 5.43
CA GLU A 355 -30.13 10.74 5.57
C GLU A 355 -30.79 10.23 4.28
N GLU A 356 -31.28 11.11 3.44
CA GLU A 356 -31.93 10.74 2.16
C GLU A 356 -30.94 10.22 1.11
N LEU A 357 -29.62 10.40 1.34
CA LEU A 357 -28.56 9.88 0.48
C LEU A 357 -28.19 8.44 0.81
N LEU A 358 -28.66 7.91 1.93
CA LEU A 358 -28.38 6.53 2.34
C LEU A 358 -29.09 5.53 1.42
N LEU A 359 -28.33 4.51 0.99
CA LEU A 359 -28.93 3.34 0.35
C LEU A 359 -29.70 2.51 1.39
N GLU A 360 -30.77 1.87 0.95
CA GLU A 360 -31.52 0.93 1.78
C GLU A 360 -30.81 -0.42 1.89
N LYS A 361 -30.83 -1.00 3.09
CA LYS A 361 -30.41 -2.40 3.28
C LYS A 361 -31.39 -3.35 2.59
N ASP A 362 -30.88 -4.20 1.73
CA ASP A 362 -31.61 -5.38 1.27
C ASP A 362 -31.27 -6.58 2.14
N GLU A 363 -32.14 -6.87 3.09
CA GLU A 363 -32.01 -7.99 4.03
C GLU A 363 -32.82 -9.24 3.63
N SER A 364 -33.24 -9.30 2.37
CA SER A 364 -34.03 -10.44 1.83
C SER A 364 -33.29 -11.79 1.93
N ALA A 365 -31.96 -11.77 1.91
CA ALA A 365 -31.10 -12.96 2.08
C ALA A 365 -30.61 -13.19 3.52
N GLY A 366 -30.90 -12.27 4.42
CA GLY A 366 -30.50 -12.32 5.84
C GLY A 366 -30.19 -10.95 6.41
N THR A 367 -30.40 -10.80 7.71
CA THR A 367 -30.08 -9.59 8.45
C THR A 367 -28.56 -9.44 8.67
N PHE A 368 -28.08 -8.22 8.71
CA PHE A 368 -26.69 -7.91 9.01
C PHE A 368 -26.54 -6.54 9.68
N SER A 369 -25.46 -6.38 10.45
CA SER A 369 -25.10 -5.08 11.01
C SER A 369 -24.30 -4.27 10.00
N ASN A 370 -24.44 -2.94 10.06
CA ASN A 370 -23.55 -2.03 9.33
C ASN A 370 -22.13 -2.13 9.88
N THR A 371 -21.18 -1.48 9.22
CA THR A 371 -19.79 -1.46 9.64
C THR A 371 -19.56 -0.48 10.79
N GLY A 372 -18.55 -0.75 11.59
CA GLY A 372 -17.99 0.19 12.56
C GLY A 372 -16.54 0.50 12.22
N GLY A 373 -16.26 1.74 11.82
CA GLY A 373 -14.90 2.23 11.56
C GLY A 373 -14.14 1.47 10.47
N GLN A 374 -14.82 1.05 9.42
CA GLN A 374 -14.28 0.21 8.35
C GLN A 374 -13.05 0.81 7.64
N HIS A 375 -12.22 -0.08 7.08
CA HIS A 375 -11.04 0.25 6.28
C HIS A 375 -11.02 -0.57 4.98
N SER A 376 -10.17 -0.17 4.06
CA SER A 376 -9.83 -0.94 2.86
C SER A 376 -11.03 -1.24 1.95
N VAL A 377 -11.96 -0.29 1.83
CA VAL A 377 -13.12 -0.44 0.96
C VAL A 377 -12.64 -0.49 -0.49
N THR A 378 -12.98 -1.56 -1.19
CA THR A 378 -12.53 -1.82 -2.55
C THR A 378 -13.70 -2.08 -3.48
N TYR A 379 -13.72 -1.35 -4.59
CA TYR A 379 -14.71 -1.49 -5.66
C TYR A 379 -14.31 -2.59 -6.63
N VAL A 380 -15.23 -3.47 -6.95
CA VAL A 380 -15.03 -4.58 -7.89
C VAL A 380 -16.17 -4.63 -8.90
N GLN A 381 -15.84 -4.48 -10.16
CA GLN A 381 -16.75 -4.81 -11.26
C GLN A 381 -16.76 -6.31 -11.51
N ASP A 382 -17.92 -6.85 -11.85
CA ASP A 382 -18.10 -8.25 -12.25
C ASP A 382 -19.06 -8.30 -13.44
N ASP A 383 -18.59 -8.82 -14.57
CA ASP A 383 -19.35 -8.90 -15.83
C ASP A 383 -20.60 -9.79 -15.73
N SER A 384 -20.70 -10.62 -14.69
CA SER A 384 -21.90 -11.43 -14.41
C SER A 384 -23.06 -10.64 -13.82
N LEU A 385 -22.80 -9.40 -13.33
CA LEU A 385 -23.79 -8.53 -12.74
C LEU A 385 -24.48 -7.65 -13.82
N ASN A 386 -25.67 -7.16 -13.49
CA ASN A 386 -26.37 -6.22 -14.34
C ASN A 386 -25.70 -4.83 -14.29
N ALA A 387 -25.98 -4.01 -15.30
CA ALA A 387 -25.54 -2.61 -15.27
C ALA A 387 -26.09 -1.89 -14.02
N GLY A 388 -25.25 -1.14 -13.35
CA GLY A 388 -25.57 -0.47 -12.08
C GLY A 388 -25.43 -1.34 -10.84
N GLU A 389 -24.97 -2.59 -11.00
CA GLU A 389 -24.64 -3.49 -9.91
C GLU A 389 -23.13 -3.73 -9.86
N TYR A 390 -22.57 -3.80 -8.67
CA TYR A 390 -21.14 -4.10 -8.42
C TYR A 390 -20.94 -4.57 -6.98
N TYR A 391 -19.70 -5.03 -6.69
CA TYR A 391 -19.31 -5.43 -5.36
C TYR A 391 -18.42 -4.37 -4.69
N LEU A 392 -18.58 -4.27 -3.37
CA LEU A 392 -17.64 -3.61 -2.47
C LEU A 392 -17.18 -4.62 -1.44
N TYR A 393 -15.89 -4.85 -1.30
CA TYR A 393 -15.39 -5.60 -0.16
C TYR A 393 -14.55 -4.70 0.76
N LEU A 394 -14.44 -5.08 2.01
CA LEU A 394 -13.80 -4.25 3.03
C LEU A 394 -13.40 -5.06 4.27
N PHE A 395 -12.55 -4.46 5.07
CA PHE A 395 -12.34 -4.87 6.45
C PHE A 395 -13.31 -4.08 7.35
N ASN A 396 -14.24 -4.79 7.98
CA ASN A 396 -15.10 -4.21 9.00
C ASN A 396 -14.40 -4.32 10.36
N ASN A 397 -13.81 -3.22 10.82
CA ASN A 397 -13.13 -3.17 12.12
C ASN A 397 -14.08 -3.46 13.27
N ASN A 398 -15.37 -3.23 13.04
CA ASN A 398 -16.43 -3.43 14.01
C ASN A 398 -16.18 -2.64 15.31
N PHE A 399 -15.74 -1.39 15.12
CA PHE A 399 -15.49 -0.46 16.20
C PHE A 399 -16.19 0.88 15.95
N GLY A 400 -17.40 1.02 16.50
CA GLY A 400 -18.23 2.21 16.38
C GLY A 400 -17.85 3.26 17.42
N VAL A 401 -17.06 4.23 16.99
CA VAL A 401 -16.66 5.39 17.80
C VAL A 401 -16.60 6.62 16.92
N SER A 402 -17.28 7.68 17.35
CA SER A 402 -17.29 8.99 16.69
C SER A 402 -16.94 10.07 17.70
N LYS A 403 -15.64 10.41 17.79
CA LYS A 403 -15.13 11.41 18.75
C LYS A 403 -15.64 12.82 18.45
N SER A 404 -15.89 13.11 17.17
CA SER A 404 -16.44 14.38 16.70
C SER A 404 -17.93 14.54 16.91
N LYS A 405 -18.64 13.45 17.19
CA LYS A 405 -20.08 13.44 17.48
C LYS A 405 -20.36 12.66 18.78
N PRO A 406 -19.87 13.12 19.92
CA PRO A 406 -19.93 12.38 21.19
C PRO A 406 -21.35 12.17 21.72
N ALA A 407 -22.32 12.91 21.22
CA ALA A 407 -23.73 12.73 21.60
C ALA A 407 -24.37 11.50 20.94
N TYR A 408 -23.76 10.93 19.90
CA TYR A 408 -24.26 9.72 19.28
C TYR A 408 -23.78 8.48 20.04
N ASP A 409 -24.72 7.65 20.44
CA ASP A 409 -24.47 6.42 21.22
C ASP A 409 -24.41 5.19 20.31
N TRP A 410 -23.20 4.75 19.96
CA TRP A 410 -22.99 3.52 19.19
C TRP A 410 -23.39 2.24 19.95
N GLU A 411 -23.50 2.27 21.28
CA GLU A 411 -23.91 1.09 22.08
C GLU A 411 -25.37 0.65 21.78
N GLN A 412 -26.18 1.55 21.25
CA GLN A 412 -27.56 1.22 20.85
C GLN A 412 -27.64 0.35 19.58
N ILE A 413 -26.54 0.23 18.82
CA ILE A 413 -26.53 -0.49 17.54
C ILE A 413 -26.10 -1.94 17.79
N GLU A 414 -27.01 -2.86 17.59
CA GLU A 414 -26.76 -4.28 17.76
C GLU A 414 -25.72 -4.77 16.74
N GLY A 415 -24.70 -5.46 17.22
CA GLY A 415 -23.65 -6.07 16.41
C GLY A 415 -22.46 -5.15 16.10
N ILE A 416 -22.48 -3.90 16.55
CA ILE A 416 -21.31 -3.00 16.50
C ILE A 416 -20.71 -2.89 17.89
N GLU A 417 -19.41 -3.16 17.98
CA GLU A 417 -18.65 -3.04 19.22
C GLU A 417 -18.22 -1.58 19.47
N THR A 418 -18.10 -1.21 20.75
CA THR A 418 -17.71 0.15 21.14
C THR A 418 -16.50 0.18 22.06
N SER A 419 -15.93 -0.99 22.33
CA SER A 419 -14.78 -1.17 23.23
C SER A 419 -13.78 -2.14 22.61
N MET A 420 -12.53 -2.09 23.09
CA MET A 420 -11.45 -2.98 22.65
C MET A 420 -11.23 -4.09 23.68
N LYS A 421 -12.28 -4.86 23.99
CA LYS A 421 -12.21 -5.97 24.96
C LYS A 421 -11.73 -7.25 24.31
N GLU A 422 -11.17 -8.13 25.13
CA GLU A 422 -10.83 -9.49 24.71
C GLU A 422 -12.09 -10.25 24.30
N GLY A 423 -12.05 -10.93 23.15
CA GLY A 423 -13.15 -11.72 22.62
C GLY A 423 -14.06 -11.01 21.64
N GLU A 424 -13.81 -9.73 21.36
CA GLU A 424 -14.45 -9.02 20.26
C GLU A 424 -13.92 -9.50 18.90
N GLU A 425 -14.68 -9.26 17.85
CA GLU A 425 -14.40 -9.77 16.51
C GLU A 425 -14.50 -8.65 15.48
N SER A 426 -13.62 -8.67 14.50
CA SER A 426 -13.74 -7.93 13.26
C SER A 426 -14.24 -8.86 12.15
N TYR A 427 -14.54 -8.31 10.97
CA TYR A 427 -15.11 -9.10 9.87
C TYR A 427 -14.51 -8.68 8.54
N TYR A 428 -14.39 -9.64 7.63
CA TYR A 428 -14.42 -9.36 6.21
C TYR A 428 -15.87 -9.23 5.78
N TYR A 429 -16.19 -8.16 5.03
CA TYR A 429 -17.51 -7.94 4.42
C TYR A 429 -17.39 -7.78 2.92
N LYS A 430 -18.35 -8.35 2.19
CA LYS A 430 -18.55 -8.08 0.77
C LYS A 430 -20.00 -7.70 0.52
N TYR A 431 -20.20 -6.47 0.12
CA TYR A 431 -21.51 -5.95 -0.28
C TYR A 431 -21.73 -6.11 -1.77
N LYS A 432 -22.98 -6.32 -2.17
CA LYS A 432 -23.47 -6.08 -3.50
C LYS A 432 -24.28 -4.79 -3.47
N VAL A 433 -23.89 -3.82 -4.28
CA VAL A 433 -24.61 -2.55 -4.46
C VAL A 433 -25.47 -2.64 -5.72
N ASN A 434 -26.69 -2.17 -5.64
CA ASN A 434 -27.60 -2.00 -6.77
C ASN A 434 -28.06 -0.55 -6.82
N GLU A 435 -27.41 0.26 -7.65
CA GLU A 435 -27.73 1.68 -7.80
C GLU A 435 -29.11 1.90 -8.45
N ASN A 436 -29.58 0.95 -9.28
CA ASN A 436 -30.90 1.08 -9.92
C ASN A 436 -32.05 1.03 -8.90
N ASN A 437 -31.88 0.22 -7.86
CA ASN A 437 -32.87 0.07 -6.78
C ASN A 437 -32.57 0.94 -5.57
N GLY A 438 -31.36 1.52 -5.50
CA GLY A 438 -30.91 2.26 -4.33
C GLY A 438 -30.68 1.37 -3.10
N THR A 439 -30.15 0.13 -3.31
CA THR A 439 -30.01 -0.88 -2.24
C THR A 439 -28.60 -1.45 -2.17
N TYR A 440 -28.25 -1.99 -1.00
CA TYR A 440 -27.05 -2.82 -0.79
C TYR A 440 -27.38 -4.03 0.07
N SER A 441 -26.70 -5.14 -0.20
CA SER A 441 -26.86 -6.38 0.55
C SER A 441 -25.49 -6.97 0.92
N LEU A 442 -25.41 -7.64 2.06
CA LEU A 442 -24.21 -8.40 2.48
C LEU A 442 -24.27 -9.78 1.84
N ILE A 443 -23.34 -10.07 0.92
CA ILE A 443 -23.32 -11.34 0.19
C ILE A 443 -22.28 -12.34 0.72
N GLN A 444 -21.26 -11.84 1.42
CA GLN A 444 -20.24 -12.66 2.05
C GLN A 444 -19.71 -11.98 3.30
N SER A 445 -19.53 -12.75 4.36
CA SER A 445 -18.83 -12.30 5.56
C SER A 445 -18.21 -13.48 6.29
N PHE A 446 -17.11 -13.22 6.98
CA PHE A 446 -16.51 -14.14 7.93
C PHE A 446 -15.77 -13.35 9.02
N LYS A 447 -15.59 -14.00 10.16
CA LYS A 447 -14.88 -13.44 11.29
C LYS A 447 -13.38 -13.42 11.05
N VAL A 448 -12.75 -12.34 11.50
CA VAL A 448 -11.29 -12.16 11.49
C VAL A 448 -10.84 -11.73 12.88
N PRO A 449 -9.56 -11.91 13.23
CA PRO A 449 -9.03 -11.42 14.51
C PRO A 449 -9.31 -9.92 14.68
N TYR A 450 -9.76 -9.54 15.89
CA TYR A 450 -10.19 -8.17 16.15
C TYR A 450 -9.08 -7.15 15.97
N SER A 451 -9.36 -6.15 15.16
CA SER A 451 -8.52 -4.98 14.98
C SER A 451 -9.41 -3.75 14.88
N ALA A 452 -9.47 -2.96 15.95
CA ALA A 452 -10.27 -1.73 15.99
C ALA A 452 -9.78 -0.68 14.99
N TYR A 453 -8.48 -0.69 14.74
CA TYR A 453 -7.77 0.16 13.77
C TYR A 453 -6.82 -0.71 12.94
N VAL A 454 -5.94 -0.14 12.15
CA VAL A 454 -4.85 -0.82 11.44
C VAL A 454 -5.28 -2.15 10.82
N SER A 455 -5.82 -2.10 9.63
CA SER A 455 -6.38 -3.27 8.98
C SER A 455 -6.39 -3.13 7.47
N SER A 456 -6.33 -4.27 6.79
CA SER A 456 -6.59 -4.31 5.35
C SER A 456 -7.24 -5.63 4.94
N ALA A 457 -7.96 -5.57 3.83
CA ALA A 457 -8.47 -6.73 3.12
C ALA A 457 -8.17 -6.57 1.63
N GLN A 458 -7.72 -7.65 0.99
CA GLN A 458 -7.40 -7.67 -0.42
C GLN A 458 -7.84 -9.00 -1.05
N GLU A 459 -8.66 -8.93 -2.10
CA GLU A 459 -8.90 -10.08 -2.96
C GLU A 459 -7.80 -10.17 -4.03
N TYR A 460 -7.14 -11.31 -4.13
CA TYR A 460 -6.07 -11.52 -5.09
C TYR A 460 -6.04 -12.97 -5.58
N LYS A 461 -6.18 -13.18 -6.89
CA LYS A 461 -6.14 -14.50 -7.55
C LYS A 461 -7.01 -15.56 -6.84
N GLY A 462 -8.24 -15.19 -6.49
CA GLY A 462 -9.19 -16.09 -5.82
C GLY A 462 -8.95 -16.31 -4.33
N ASN A 463 -7.99 -15.64 -3.74
CA ASN A 463 -7.72 -15.63 -2.31
C ASN A 463 -8.14 -14.28 -1.70
N ILE A 464 -8.40 -14.29 -0.39
CA ILE A 464 -8.63 -13.09 0.40
C ILE A 464 -7.49 -13.00 1.40
N ILE A 465 -6.73 -11.90 1.34
CA ILE A 465 -5.62 -11.62 2.23
C ILE A 465 -6.09 -10.61 3.25
N ILE A 466 -5.94 -10.93 4.52
CA ILE A 466 -6.38 -10.10 5.64
C ILE A 466 -5.18 -9.72 6.50
N ASP A 467 -5.09 -8.45 6.82
CA ASP A 467 -4.21 -7.92 7.85
C ASP A 467 -5.04 -7.42 9.03
N SER A 468 -4.92 -8.09 10.16
CA SER A 468 -5.44 -7.66 11.47
C SER A 468 -4.29 -7.04 12.27
N GLY A 469 -3.95 -5.80 11.92
CA GLY A 469 -2.70 -5.15 12.35
C GLY A 469 -2.52 -5.03 13.86
N MET A 470 -3.60 -4.76 14.61
CA MET A 470 -3.51 -4.71 16.09
C MET A 470 -3.16 -6.05 16.72
N GLN A 471 -3.42 -7.16 16.03
CA GLN A 471 -3.03 -8.51 16.47
C GLN A 471 -1.67 -8.94 15.87
N GLY A 472 -1.11 -8.15 14.95
CA GLY A 472 0.10 -8.52 14.25
C GLY A 472 -0.04 -9.78 13.40
N ILE A 473 -1.21 -10.01 12.81
CA ILE A 473 -1.53 -11.24 12.05
C ILE A 473 -1.91 -10.88 10.62
N ILE A 474 -1.21 -11.50 9.68
CA ILE A 474 -1.58 -11.53 8.26
C ILE A 474 -1.95 -12.98 7.94
N PHE A 475 -3.10 -13.19 7.28
CA PHE A 475 -3.54 -14.52 6.87
C PHE A 475 -4.29 -14.50 5.53
N ARG A 476 -4.44 -15.68 4.96
CA ARG A 476 -5.08 -15.92 3.68
C ARG A 476 -6.18 -16.97 3.83
#